data_831292191aa6fb6f241b4f409cee5a1e
#
_entry.id   831292191aa6fb6f241b4f409cee5a1e
#
_cell.length_a   1.000
_cell.length_b   1.000
_cell.length_c   1.000
_cell.angle_alpha   90.00
_cell.angle_beta   90.00
_cell.angle_gamma   90.00
#
_symmetry.space_group_name_H-M   'P 1'
#
loop_
_entity.id
_entity.type
_entity.pdbx_description
1 polymer ?
#
loop_
_entity_poly.entity_id
_entity_poly.type
_entity_poly.pdbx_seq_one_letter_code
_entity_poly.pdbx_strand_id
1 'polypeptide(L)'
;MDLTPALDLAVPDSELSPSELSRRGFLRNAGLLGAGAAAATVLATPELAHAHGPDSTDDRERTGGFQWLAGDHHIHTQYSSDAQYRVIDQARHAQAYGLDWMVITDHGSVAHAKIGVDKVNPEIVAARAQLKELLIFQGMEWNIPAAEHGTVFVHPGRNEVAVLKEFENGFDGSVTGTSGPGAANEALAIAGVKFLAEAVRRRRVDGALFLANHPARRGVDSPHEIRAWRDADPTVAIGMEGAPGHQAAGIPGGTGRGRGYYESSPGAESFPGYPLESYRTWGGFDWMTSTVGGLWDSLLAEGKPWWISANSDSHVNYLDTSQRGPDSNFDRDGKQADPVRGPLLTAAGDYWPGFYSRTHVGASSDSYRAVMDGLRAGRVWVDHGGLIKGLDVRARIAGDRHRDSGTPLGGTLRVRRGEQVEVTIDIDLATTPNWSQFVAKLARVDVIAGAVTGPVRDGDTFTAPRTRVVKSFEVSAKSSGRVSFSYNFGRVNEPFYLRVRGTDGNRSATGLMGASVDPHGPAMDVVGDADPWADLWFYGNPIWVLTK
;
A
#
# COMPACT_ATOMS: atom_id res chain seq x y z
N MET A 1 19.95 -24.32 0.72
CA MET A 1 20.15 -23.77 -0.60
C MET A 1 21.10 -22.60 -0.49
N ASP A 2 22.04 -22.58 -1.35
CA ASP A 2 23.22 -21.72 -1.36
C ASP A 2 22.85 -20.23 -1.30
N LEU A 3 23.34 -19.52 -0.31
CA LEU A 3 23.21 -18.05 -0.14
C LEU A 3 24.19 -17.29 -1.06
N THR A 4 24.47 -17.73 -2.05
CA THR A 4 24.38 -17.69 -3.39
C THR A 4 25.12 -16.61 -4.14
N PRO A 5 25.16 -16.64 -5.41
CA PRO A 5 26.10 -15.90 -6.26
C PRO A 5 26.23 -14.41 -5.93
N ALA A 6 25.18 -13.77 -5.41
CA ALA A 6 25.21 -12.36 -5.04
C ALA A 6 26.19 -12.03 -3.89
N LEU A 7 26.45 -12.96 -3.00
CA LEU A 7 27.40 -12.81 -1.86
C LEU A 7 28.80 -13.31 -2.20
N ASP A 8 28.92 -14.15 -3.22
CA ASP A 8 30.21 -14.69 -3.65
C ASP A 8 30.89 -13.73 -4.63
N LEU A 9 31.91 -13.03 -4.16
CA LEU A 9 32.69 -12.09 -4.97
C LEU A 9 33.48 -12.77 -6.10
N ALA A 10 33.63 -14.08 -6.10
CA ALA A 10 34.27 -14.84 -7.17
C ALA A 10 33.34 -14.99 -8.39
N VAL A 11 32.03 -14.82 -8.24
CA VAL A 11 31.08 -14.85 -9.35
C VAL A 11 31.07 -13.47 -10.04
N PRO A 12 31.39 -13.37 -11.34
CA PRO A 12 31.35 -12.11 -12.07
C PRO A 12 29.93 -11.53 -12.13
N ASP A 13 29.82 -10.19 -12.15
CA ASP A 13 28.52 -9.50 -12.25
C ASP A 13 27.74 -9.87 -13.53
N SER A 14 28.44 -10.28 -14.60
CA SER A 14 27.84 -10.73 -15.85
C SER A 14 27.14 -12.08 -15.77
N GLU A 15 27.40 -12.86 -14.74
CA GLU A 15 26.81 -14.19 -14.50
C GLU A 15 25.64 -14.13 -13.49
N LEU A 16 25.37 -12.96 -12.93
CA LEU A 16 24.31 -12.76 -11.97
C LEU A 16 23.00 -12.37 -12.66
N SER A 17 21.90 -12.90 -12.15
CA SER A 17 20.58 -12.42 -12.51
C SER A 17 20.37 -10.96 -12.09
N PRO A 18 19.41 -10.22 -12.66
CA PRO A 18 19.11 -8.84 -12.26
C PRO A 18 18.84 -8.68 -10.76
N SER A 19 18.18 -9.65 -10.12
CA SER A 19 17.93 -9.64 -8.68
C SER A 19 19.18 -9.87 -7.85
N GLU A 20 20.09 -10.73 -8.29
CA GLU A 20 21.37 -10.98 -7.64
C GLU A 20 22.33 -9.80 -7.79
N LEU A 21 22.36 -9.15 -8.96
CA LEU A 21 23.09 -7.90 -9.18
C LEU A 21 22.58 -6.79 -8.26
N SER A 22 21.28 -6.66 -8.13
CA SER A 22 20.66 -5.70 -7.23
C SER A 22 21.07 -5.95 -5.78
N ARG A 23 21.01 -7.19 -5.33
CA ARG A 23 21.47 -7.60 -3.98
C ARG A 23 22.93 -7.30 -3.77
N ARG A 24 23.79 -7.64 -4.73
CA ARG A 24 25.24 -7.36 -4.66
C ARG A 24 25.52 -5.86 -4.62
N GLY A 25 24.82 -5.06 -5.44
CA GLY A 25 24.93 -3.60 -5.42
C GLY A 25 24.53 -3.02 -4.07
N PHE A 26 23.41 -3.48 -3.52
CA PHE A 26 22.97 -3.09 -2.19
C PHE A 26 23.99 -3.45 -1.10
N LEU A 27 24.52 -4.68 -1.11
CA LEU A 27 25.50 -5.14 -0.13
C LEU A 27 26.85 -4.42 -0.25
N ARG A 28 27.26 -4.05 -1.48
CA ARG A 28 28.44 -3.19 -1.69
C ARG A 28 28.23 -1.79 -1.11
N ASN A 29 27.08 -1.19 -1.35
CA ASN A 29 26.77 0.16 -0.85
C ASN A 29 26.54 0.19 0.67
N ALA A 30 26.03 -0.90 1.24
CA ALA A 30 25.92 -1.07 2.69
C ALA A 30 27.25 -1.41 3.39
N GLY A 31 28.37 -1.50 2.64
CA GLY A 31 29.69 -1.84 3.18
C GLY A 31 29.84 -3.29 3.63
N LEU A 32 28.93 -4.18 3.24
CA LEU A 32 28.86 -5.57 3.70
C LEU A 32 29.68 -6.54 2.83
N LEU A 33 30.07 -6.15 1.62
CA LEU A 33 30.95 -6.90 0.76
C LEU A 33 32.32 -6.22 0.72
N GLY A 34 33.29 -6.80 1.42
CA GLY A 34 34.67 -6.28 1.42
C GLY A 34 35.36 -6.21 2.77
N ALA A 35 34.71 -6.59 3.86
CA ALA A 35 35.30 -6.63 5.18
C ALA A 35 36.07 -7.95 5.46
N GLY A 36 37.03 -8.25 4.58
CA GLY A 36 38.10 -9.20 4.86
C GLY A 36 39.40 -8.42 4.91
N ALA A 37 39.88 -8.13 6.13
CA ALA A 37 41.16 -7.47 6.46
C ALA A 37 41.24 -5.95 6.26
N ALA A 38 41.01 -5.17 7.30
CA ALA A 38 41.96 -4.27 7.96
C ALA A 38 41.22 -3.36 8.95
N ALA A 39 41.42 -3.57 10.22
CA ALA A 39 41.11 -2.60 11.25
C ALA A 39 41.92 -1.33 11.05
N ALA A 40 41.24 -0.23 10.75
CA ALA A 40 41.79 1.11 10.93
C ALA A 40 40.68 1.99 11.50
N THR A 41 40.78 2.27 12.79
CA THR A 41 40.03 3.26 13.53
C THR A 41 40.14 4.63 12.86
N VAL A 42 39.06 5.12 12.31
CA VAL A 42 38.86 6.56 12.12
C VAL A 42 37.48 6.87 12.71
N LEU A 43 37.51 7.53 13.87
CA LEU A 43 36.37 8.27 14.40
C LEU A 43 36.13 9.47 13.48
N ALA A 44 35.31 9.28 12.46
CA ALA A 44 34.66 10.36 11.75
C ALA A 44 33.18 10.31 12.13
N THR A 45 32.70 11.37 12.74
CA THR A 45 31.26 11.67 12.82
C THR A 45 30.69 11.52 11.43
N PRO A 46 29.62 10.74 11.24
CA PRO A 46 28.96 10.72 9.94
C PRO A 46 28.24 12.07 9.80
N GLU A 47 28.84 13.02 9.12
CA GLU A 47 28.05 13.93 8.31
C GLU A 47 27.23 13.04 7.40
N LEU A 48 25.91 13.03 7.64
CA LEU A 48 24.94 12.47 6.71
C LEU A 48 25.20 13.16 5.38
N ALA A 49 25.97 12.49 4.50
CA ALA A 49 25.95 12.82 3.10
C ALA A 49 24.46 12.73 2.73
N HIS A 50 23.85 13.85 2.42
CA HIS A 50 22.59 13.90 1.75
C HIS A 50 22.80 13.15 0.44
N ALA A 51 22.44 11.87 0.45
CA ALA A 51 22.19 11.15 -0.78
C ALA A 51 20.91 11.80 -1.30
N HIS A 52 21.08 12.91 -2.02
CA HIS A 52 20.05 13.37 -2.93
C HIS A 52 19.78 12.17 -3.84
N GLY A 53 18.62 11.57 -3.68
CA GLY A 53 18.07 10.75 -4.75
C GLY A 53 18.16 11.61 -6.02
N PRO A 54 18.43 11.03 -7.18
CA PRO A 54 18.63 11.80 -8.41
C PRO A 54 17.40 12.69 -8.62
N ASP A 55 17.67 13.99 -8.63
CA ASP A 55 16.74 15.09 -8.86
C ASP A 55 15.63 15.29 -7.85
N SER A 56 15.97 15.82 -6.66
CA SER A 56 15.06 16.71 -5.95
C SER A 56 15.22 18.15 -6.52
N THR A 57 15.10 18.30 -7.81
CA THR A 57 14.72 19.58 -8.36
C THR A 57 13.23 19.76 -8.11
N ASP A 58 12.85 20.92 -7.65
CA ASP A 58 11.52 21.37 -7.28
C ASP A 58 10.50 21.42 -8.45
N ASP A 59 10.68 20.56 -9.44
CA ASP A 59 9.77 20.22 -10.51
C ASP A 59 8.89 19.03 -10.10
N ARG A 60 8.15 19.17 -8.98
CA ARG A 60 6.98 18.33 -8.71
C ARG A 60 5.97 18.60 -9.83
N GLU A 61 6.02 17.76 -10.84
CA GLU A 61 5.23 17.91 -12.04
C GLU A 61 3.75 17.94 -11.68
N ARG A 62 3.10 19.09 -11.81
CA ARG A 62 1.66 19.23 -11.62
C ARG A 62 0.95 18.61 -12.80
N THR A 63 0.71 17.32 -12.75
CA THR A 63 -0.08 16.64 -13.76
C THR A 63 -1.55 16.83 -13.42
N GLY A 64 -2.25 17.60 -14.23
CA GLY A 64 -3.70 17.82 -14.08
C GLY A 64 -4.15 18.65 -12.88
N GLY A 65 -3.32 19.57 -12.39
CA GLY A 65 -3.64 20.45 -11.27
C GLY A 65 -3.42 19.83 -9.88
N PHE A 66 -2.91 18.60 -9.81
CA PHE A 66 -2.49 17.94 -8.58
C PHE A 66 -0.97 17.72 -8.58
N GLN A 67 -0.37 17.76 -7.41
CA GLN A 67 0.96 17.19 -7.18
C GLN A 67 0.78 15.78 -6.60
N TRP A 68 1.61 14.85 -7.04
CA TRP A 68 1.58 13.48 -6.54
C TRP A 68 2.52 13.35 -5.34
N LEU A 69 1.94 13.08 -4.16
CA LEU A 69 2.66 12.91 -2.92
C LEU A 69 2.77 11.42 -2.60
N ALA A 70 3.98 10.93 -2.45
CA ALA A 70 4.24 9.56 -2.06
C ALA A 70 4.10 9.37 -0.55
N GLY A 71 3.51 8.27 -0.11
CA GLY A 71 3.37 8.01 1.31
C GLY A 71 3.11 6.55 1.67
N ASP A 72 3.01 6.34 2.97
CA ASP A 72 2.80 5.04 3.60
C ASP A 72 1.89 5.22 4.81
N HIS A 73 0.81 4.46 4.87
CA HIS A 73 -0.19 4.63 5.92
C HIS A 73 -0.17 3.52 6.98
N HIS A 74 0.78 2.58 6.93
CA HIS A 74 0.82 1.46 7.84
C HIS A 74 2.26 1.22 8.31
N ILE A 75 2.59 1.77 9.50
CA ILE A 75 3.97 1.79 10.02
C ILE A 75 3.92 1.63 11.53
N HIS A 76 4.63 0.63 12.04
CA HIS A 76 4.73 0.33 13.46
C HIS A 76 6.02 0.89 14.08
N THR A 77 5.92 1.17 15.39
CA THR A 77 7.04 1.66 16.18
C THR A 77 7.21 0.83 17.45
N GLN A 78 8.13 1.23 18.32
CA GLN A 78 8.30 0.59 19.62
C GLN A 78 7.03 0.63 20.50
N TYR A 79 5.97 1.33 20.07
CA TYR A 79 4.65 1.34 20.73
C TYR A 79 3.73 0.20 20.27
N SER A 80 4.19 -0.64 19.35
CA SER A 80 3.64 -1.97 19.04
C SER A 80 4.43 -3.06 19.75
N SER A 81 3.75 -4.14 20.19
CA SER A 81 4.37 -5.24 20.95
C SER A 81 5.42 -6.00 20.14
N ASP A 82 5.30 -6.02 18.83
CA ASP A 82 6.09 -6.79 17.86
C ASP A 82 7.07 -5.94 17.03
N ALA A 83 6.99 -4.62 17.11
CA ALA A 83 7.91 -3.71 16.45
C ALA A 83 9.01 -3.18 17.39
N GLN A 84 9.97 -2.44 16.85
CA GLN A 84 11.17 -2.08 17.61
C GLN A 84 11.72 -0.68 17.36
N TYR A 85 11.29 0.02 16.32
CA TYR A 85 11.87 1.30 15.94
C TYR A 85 11.21 2.47 16.66
N ARG A 86 12.00 3.51 16.95
CA ARG A 86 11.46 4.77 17.43
C ARG A 86 10.70 5.47 16.31
N VAL A 87 9.74 6.34 16.68
CA VAL A 87 9.02 7.19 15.71
C VAL A 87 9.99 7.95 14.80
N ILE A 88 11.05 8.53 15.37
CA ILE A 88 12.02 9.30 14.58
C ILE A 88 12.84 8.43 13.63
N ASP A 89 13.10 7.15 13.95
CA ASP A 89 13.82 6.24 13.08
C ASP A 89 12.97 5.90 11.84
N GLN A 90 11.70 5.57 12.03
CA GLN A 90 10.75 5.36 10.93
C GLN A 90 10.62 6.61 10.06
N ALA A 91 10.44 7.78 10.69
CA ALA A 91 10.26 9.04 9.96
C ALA A 91 11.49 9.46 9.15
N ARG A 92 12.70 9.25 9.67
CA ARG A 92 13.95 9.54 8.92
C ARG A 92 14.14 8.63 7.72
N HIS A 93 13.82 7.35 7.87
CA HIS A 93 13.86 6.41 6.75
C HIS A 93 12.79 6.73 5.72
N ALA A 94 11.55 7.01 6.14
CA ALA A 94 10.48 7.45 5.25
C ALA A 94 10.91 8.67 4.41
N GLN A 95 11.45 9.70 5.03
CA GLN A 95 11.97 10.89 4.34
C GLN A 95 13.14 10.53 3.41
N ALA A 96 14.10 9.72 3.88
CA ALA A 96 15.26 9.31 3.08
C ALA A 96 14.87 8.48 1.86
N TYR A 97 13.80 7.71 1.95
CA TYR A 97 13.23 6.96 0.83
C TYR A 97 12.19 7.73 0.02
N GLY A 98 12.06 9.04 0.26
CA GLY A 98 11.32 9.97 -0.60
C GLY A 98 9.81 9.95 -0.35
N LEU A 99 9.37 9.65 0.87
CA LEU A 99 7.98 9.86 1.25
C LEU A 99 7.73 11.33 1.61
N ASP A 100 6.57 11.82 1.20
CA ASP A 100 6.03 13.14 1.54
C ASP A 100 5.08 13.07 2.76
N TRP A 101 4.47 11.91 2.99
CA TRP A 101 3.57 11.70 4.12
C TRP A 101 3.65 10.26 4.66
N MET A 102 3.35 10.11 5.95
CA MET A 102 3.28 8.81 6.62
C MET A 102 2.28 8.82 7.77
N VAL A 103 1.82 7.63 8.15
CA VAL A 103 0.97 7.42 9.32
C VAL A 103 1.66 6.45 10.27
N ILE A 104 1.78 6.80 11.53
CA ILE A 104 2.17 5.86 12.59
C ILE A 104 0.91 5.14 13.06
N THR A 105 0.94 3.81 12.96
CA THR A 105 -0.23 2.94 13.18
C THR A 105 0.09 1.79 14.13
N ASP A 106 0.63 2.11 15.29
CA ASP A 106 0.90 1.09 16.29
C ASP A 106 -0.36 0.28 16.63
N HIS A 107 -0.21 -1.02 16.89
CA HIS A 107 -1.32 -1.93 17.19
C HIS A 107 -2.19 -1.44 18.34
N GLY A 108 -3.49 -1.43 18.12
CA GLY A 108 -4.47 -1.34 19.20
C GLY A 108 -4.28 -2.47 20.21
N SER A 109 -4.27 -2.14 21.49
CA SER A 109 -4.14 -3.12 22.58
C SER A 109 -4.51 -2.48 23.92
N VAL A 110 -4.73 -3.32 24.94
CA VAL A 110 -4.99 -2.82 26.30
C VAL A 110 -3.86 -1.94 26.81
N ALA A 111 -2.60 -2.25 26.49
CA ALA A 111 -1.46 -1.42 26.86
C ALA A 111 -1.40 -0.12 26.06
N HIS A 112 -1.64 -0.18 24.75
CA HIS A 112 -1.67 0.99 23.87
C HIS A 112 -2.81 1.94 24.26
N ALA A 113 -4.01 1.44 24.49
CA ALA A 113 -5.17 2.24 24.92
C ALA A 113 -4.96 2.97 26.26
N LYS A 114 -4.18 2.39 27.18
CA LYS A 114 -3.89 3.00 28.48
C LYS A 114 -2.69 3.93 28.47
N ILE A 115 -1.65 3.58 27.71
CA ILE A 115 -0.33 4.19 27.83
C ILE A 115 0.18 4.69 26.46
N GLY A 116 0.15 3.82 25.43
CA GLY A 116 0.82 4.05 24.15
C GLY A 116 0.29 5.25 23.39
N VAL A 117 -1.03 5.40 23.27
CA VAL A 117 -1.65 6.52 22.53
C VAL A 117 -1.18 7.89 23.07
N ASP A 118 -1.08 8.04 24.38
CA ASP A 118 -0.63 9.28 25.00
C ASP A 118 0.88 9.48 24.85
N LYS A 119 1.67 8.40 24.91
CA LYS A 119 3.14 8.46 24.87
C LYS A 119 3.72 8.62 23.48
N VAL A 120 3.10 8.03 22.45
CA VAL A 120 3.59 8.14 21.08
C VAL A 120 3.41 9.55 20.52
N ASN A 121 2.36 10.27 20.93
CA ASN A 121 2.07 11.61 20.41
C ASN A 121 3.21 12.61 20.60
N PRO A 122 3.82 12.77 21.79
CA PRO A 122 4.96 13.67 21.97
C PRO A 122 6.14 13.35 21.04
N GLU A 123 6.40 12.07 20.75
CA GLU A 123 7.46 11.66 19.82
C GLU A 123 7.09 12.02 18.37
N ILE A 124 5.82 11.84 17.98
CA ILE A 124 5.30 12.28 16.68
C ILE A 124 5.41 13.80 16.53
N VAL A 125 5.01 14.56 17.53
CA VAL A 125 5.12 16.03 17.54
C VAL A 125 6.60 16.47 17.42
N ALA A 126 7.50 15.80 18.12
CA ALA A 126 8.94 16.06 18.02
C ALA A 126 9.49 15.72 16.62
N ALA A 127 9.05 14.62 16.01
CA ALA A 127 9.42 14.25 14.65
C ALA A 127 8.88 15.27 13.62
N ARG A 128 7.63 15.70 13.72
CA ARG A 128 7.04 16.79 12.89
C ARG A 128 7.85 18.09 12.99
N ALA A 129 8.37 18.40 14.17
CA ALA A 129 9.18 19.61 14.37
C ALA A 129 10.58 19.51 13.71
N GLN A 130 11.15 18.31 13.65
CA GLN A 130 12.47 18.04 13.06
C GLN A 130 12.41 17.86 11.54
N LEU A 131 11.38 17.19 11.03
CA LEU A 131 11.25 16.76 9.63
C LEU A 131 10.05 17.49 9.00
N LYS A 132 10.21 18.80 8.76
CA LYS A 132 9.13 19.71 8.34
C LYS A 132 8.56 19.41 6.95
N GLU A 133 9.32 18.70 6.11
CA GLU A 133 8.91 18.33 4.75
C GLU A 133 8.15 17.00 4.71
N LEU A 134 8.08 16.28 5.84
CA LEU A 134 7.35 15.04 5.98
C LEU A 134 6.08 15.25 6.80
N LEU A 135 4.93 14.96 6.21
CA LEU A 135 3.64 15.01 6.91
C LEU A 135 3.44 13.72 7.71
N ILE A 136 3.52 13.79 9.04
CA ILE A 136 3.39 12.61 9.91
C ILE A 136 2.03 12.65 10.60
N PHE A 137 1.15 11.69 10.29
CA PHE A 137 -0.12 11.51 10.98
C PHE A 137 0.05 10.58 12.18
N GLN A 138 -0.79 10.79 13.20
CA GLN A 138 -1.01 9.78 14.23
C GLN A 138 -2.26 8.98 13.89
N GLY A 139 -2.13 7.68 13.95
CA GLY A 139 -3.19 6.72 13.78
C GLY A 139 -3.02 5.54 14.72
N MET A 140 -3.64 4.44 14.37
CA MET A 140 -3.47 3.14 14.99
C MET A 140 -3.85 2.04 14.00
N GLU A 141 -3.29 0.87 14.16
CA GLU A 141 -3.83 -0.32 13.57
C GLU A 141 -4.91 -0.88 14.50
N TRP A 142 -6.14 -0.68 14.07
CA TRP A 142 -7.35 -1.05 14.79
C TRP A 142 -7.61 -2.55 14.64
N ASN A 143 -7.74 -3.29 15.74
CA ASN A 143 -8.30 -4.63 15.71
C ASN A 143 -9.81 -4.50 15.47
N ILE A 144 -10.25 -4.71 14.23
CA ILE A 144 -11.66 -4.54 13.88
C ILE A 144 -12.48 -5.61 14.60
N PRO A 145 -13.51 -5.25 15.37
CA PRO A 145 -14.41 -6.24 15.96
C PRO A 145 -14.98 -7.19 14.92
N ALA A 146 -14.88 -8.49 15.18
CA ALA A 146 -15.26 -9.62 14.30
C ALA A 146 -14.38 -9.82 13.05
N ALA A 147 -13.35 -9.00 12.79
CA ALA A 147 -12.59 -9.03 11.55
C ALA A 147 -11.08 -8.95 11.79
N GLU A 148 -10.31 -8.73 10.72
CA GLU A 148 -8.87 -8.45 10.74
C GLU A 148 -8.58 -7.03 11.24
N HIS A 149 -7.52 -6.43 10.76
CA HIS A 149 -7.08 -5.11 11.19
C HIS A 149 -7.50 -4.00 10.21
N GLY A 150 -7.37 -2.77 10.68
CA GLY A 150 -7.56 -1.60 9.84
C GLY A 150 -6.76 -0.39 10.31
N THR A 151 -6.21 0.33 9.36
CA THR A 151 -5.59 1.64 9.62
C THR A 151 -6.66 2.67 9.92
N VAL A 152 -6.61 3.25 11.10
CA VAL A 152 -7.39 4.44 11.48
C VAL A 152 -6.45 5.57 11.78
N PHE A 153 -6.68 6.75 11.19
CA PHE A 153 -5.90 7.95 11.52
C PHE A 153 -6.74 9.22 11.40
N VAL A 154 -6.29 10.25 12.08
CA VAL A 154 -7.01 11.52 12.15
C VAL A 154 -6.12 12.68 11.69
N HIS A 155 -6.75 13.77 11.27
CA HIS A 155 -6.05 15.01 10.97
C HIS A 155 -5.35 15.52 12.23
N PRO A 156 -4.05 15.87 12.17
CA PRO A 156 -3.31 16.42 13.29
C PRO A 156 -3.98 17.64 13.90
N GLY A 157 -4.00 17.69 15.22
CA GLY A 157 -4.60 18.81 15.93
C GLY A 157 -4.74 18.57 17.44
N ARG A 158 -5.30 19.54 18.13
CA ARG A 158 -5.42 19.53 19.61
C ARG A 158 -6.11 18.27 20.17
N ASN A 159 -7.03 17.68 19.42
CA ASN A 159 -7.85 16.57 19.90
C ASN A 159 -7.46 15.22 19.26
N GLU A 160 -6.36 15.14 18.50
CA GLU A 160 -5.97 13.89 17.83
C GLU A 160 -5.85 12.73 18.82
N VAL A 161 -5.12 12.93 19.93
CA VAL A 161 -4.96 11.92 20.99
C VAL A 161 -6.30 11.56 21.63
N ALA A 162 -7.10 12.56 22.01
CA ALA A 162 -8.35 12.32 22.71
C ALA A 162 -9.36 11.51 21.87
N VAL A 163 -9.43 11.78 20.55
CA VAL A 163 -10.33 11.06 19.65
C VAL A 163 -9.83 9.63 19.41
N LEU A 164 -8.53 9.44 19.16
CA LEU A 164 -7.94 8.11 18.98
C LEU A 164 -8.09 7.25 20.23
N LYS A 165 -7.82 7.82 21.41
CA LYS A 165 -7.95 7.11 22.69
C LYS A 165 -9.40 6.69 22.99
N GLU A 166 -10.36 7.58 22.74
CA GLU A 166 -11.78 7.26 22.91
C GLU A 166 -12.23 6.19 21.89
N PHE A 167 -11.75 6.28 20.65
CA PHE A 167 -12.01 5.28 19.61
C PHE A 167 -11.46 3.92 20.02
N GLU A 168 -10.19 3.83 20.38
CA GLU A 168 -9.56 2.56 20.77
C GLU A 168 -10.24 1.93 21.98
N ASN A 169 -10.50 2.71 23.05
CA ASN A 169 -11.16 2.18 24.24
C ASN A 169 -12.60 1.73 24.01
N GLY A 170 -13.29 2.31 23.03
CA GLY A 170 -14.69 1.99 22.75
C GLY A 170 -14.92 0.97 21.67
N PHE A 171 -13.98 0.80 20.73
CA PHE A 171 -14.25 0.07 19.49
C PHE A 171 -13.11 -0.88 19.06
N ASP A 172 -11.96 -0.91 19.74
CA ASP A 172 -10.92 -1.88 19.42
C ASP A 172 -11.27 -3.27 19.96
N GLY A 173 -11.23 -4.27 19.08
CA GLY A 173 -11.63 -5.64 19.40
C GLY A 173 -10.79 -6.29 20.49
N SER A 174 -9.48 -5.98 20.57
CA SER A 174 -8.60 -6.51 21.62
C SER A 174 -8.83 -5.86 22.96
N VAL A 175 -9.22 -4.57 22.96
CA VAL A 175 -9.52 -3.80 24.18
C VAL A 175 -10.91 -4.16 24.72
N THR A 176 -11.90 -4.34 23.85
CA THR A 176 -13.28 -4.64 24.21
C THR A 176 -13.60 -6.12 24.33
N GLY A 177 -12.66 -6.99 23.90
CA GLY A 177 -12.86 -8.46 23.90
C GLY A 177 -13.84 -8.93 22.81
N THR A 178 -13.88 -8.25 21.66
CA THR A 178 -14.85 -8.47 20.58
C THR A 178 -14.19 -8.90 19.26
N SER A 179 -12.97 -9.45 19.30
CA SER A 179 -12.22 -9.89 18.09
C SER A 179 -12.85 -11.11 17.38
N GLY A 180 -13.65 -11.92 18.06
CA GLY A 180 -14.27 -13.10 17.44
C GLY A 180 -15.50 -12.74 16.59
N PRO A 181 -15.90 -13.66 15.67
CA PRO A 181 -17.02 -13.43 14.76
C PRO A 181 -18.37 -13.28 15.51
N GLY A 182 -19.28 -12.51 14.94
CA GLY A 182 -20.66 -12.39 15.45
C GLY A 182 -21.29 -11.03 15.19
N ALA A 183 -22.58 -11.04 14.92
CA ALA A 183 -23.35 -9.85 14.52
C ALA A 183 -23.26 -8.66 15.51
N ALA A 184 -23.10 -8.92 16.80
CA ALA A 184 -22.90 -7.86 17.79
C ALA A 184 -21.53 -7.19 17.63
N ASN A 185 -20.49 -7.96 17.32
CA ASN A 185 -19.14 -7.46 17.10
C ASN A 185 -19.04 -6.72 15.76
N GLU A 186 -19.68 -7.24 14.69
CA GLU A 186 -19.81 -6.53 13.41
C GLU A 186 -20.52 -5.18 13.58
N ALA A 187 -21.60 -5.15 14.40
CA ALA A 187 -22.30 -3.90 14.70
C ALA A 187 -21.41 -2.91 15.48
N LEU A 188 -20.49 -3.40 16.32
CA LEU A 188 -19.52 -2.55 17.01
C LEU A 188 -18.48 -1.96 16.05
N ALA A 189 -18.02 -2.72 15.06
CA ALA A 189 -17.14 -2.21 14.00
C ALA A 189 -17.82 -1.06 13.21
N ILE A 190 -19.08 -1.25 12.81
CA ILE A 190 -19.90 -0.21 12.17
C ILE A 190 -20.04 1.02 13.07
N ALA A 191 -20.25 0.82 14.38
CA ALA A 191 -20.35 1.92 15.33
C ALA A 191 -19.03 2.69 15.46
N GLY A 192 -17.86 2.02 15.37
CA GLY A 192 -16.54 2.65 15.34
C GLY A 192 -16.38 3.58 14.14
N VAL A 193 -16.74 3.13 12.93
CA VAL A 193 -16.72 3.98 11.73
C VAL A 193 -17.63 5.20 11.91
N LYS A 194 -18.84 5.01 12.43
CA LYS A 194 -19.78 6.12 12.70
C LYS A 194 -19.29 7.08 13.78
N PHE A 195 -18.58 6.60 14.79
CA PHE A 195 -17.93 7.45 15.80
C PHE A 195 -16.91 8.40 15.17
N LEU A 196 -16.04 7.89 14.31
CA LEU A 196 -15.06 8.71 13.60
C LEU A 196 -15.74 9.77 12.73
N ALA A 197 -16.77 9.39 11.99
CA ALA A 197 -17.56 10.30 11.18
C ALA A 197 -18.24 11.40 12.03
N GLU A 198 -18.77 11.03 13.20
CA GLU A 198 -19.35 11.99 14.13
C GLU A 198 -18.32 12.92 14.74
N ALA A 199 -17.10 12.42 15.04
CA ALA A 199 -16.00 13.25 15.53
C ALA A 199 -15.63 14.34 14.51
N VAL A 200 -15.65 14.02 13.23
CA VAL A 200 -15.44 14.99 12.14
C VAL A 200 -16.63 15.96 12.03
N ARG A 201 -17.87 15.47 12.01
CA ARG A 201 -19.07 16.35 11.94
C ARG A 201 -19.15 17.33 13.11
N ARG A 202 -18.77 16.90 14.32
CA ARG A 202 -18.70 17.75 15.50
C ARG A 202 -17.44 18.62 15.57
N ARG A 203 -16.58 18.56 14.57
CA ARG A 203 -15.31 19.32 14.52
C ARG A 203 -14.39 19.05 15.72
N ARG A 204 -14.43 17.83 16.23
CA ARG A 204 -13.45 17.38 17.24
C ARG A 204 -12.08 17.21 16.58
N VAL A 205 -12.09 16.66 15.36
CA VAL A 205 -10.94 16.59 14.43
C VAL A 205 -11.36 17.09 13.06
N ASP A 206 -10.41 17.58 12.26
CA ASP A 206 -10.68 18.12 10.93
C ASP A 206 -10.85 17.03 9.86
N GLY A 207 -10.50 15.79 10.17
CA GLY A 207 -10.65 14.63 9.31
C GLY A 207 -10.34 13.34 10.05
N ALA A 208 -10.93 12.25 9.61
CA ALA A 208 -10.62 10.89 10.00
C ALA A 208 -10.76 9.98 8.77
N LEU A 209 -9.90 8.95 8.67
CA LEU A 209 -9.96 7.95 7.61
C LEU A 209 -9.75 6.55 8.21
N PHE A 210 -10.36 5.57 7.55
CA PHE A 210 -10.23 4.15 7.82
C PHE A 210 -9.99 3.41 6.50
N LEU A 211 -9.01 2.48 6.51
CA LEU A 211 -8.74 1.50 5.46
C LEU A 211 -8.61 0.11 6.11
N ALA A 212 -9.21 -0.92 5.51
CA ALA A 212 -9.01 -2.29 5.95
C ALA A 212 -7.59 -2.77 5.60
N ASN A 213 -6.85 -3.34 6.56
CA ASN A 213 -5.49 -3.81 6.37
C ASN A 213 -5.49 -5.27 5.92
N HIS A 214 -4.54 -5.64 5.03
CA HIS A 214 -4.29 -7.02 4.55
C HIS A 214 -5.56 -7.91 4.50
N PRO A 215 -6.63 -7.50 3.79
CA PRO A 215 -8.01 -7.98 4.03
C PRO A 215 -8.22 -9.47 3.71
N ALA A 216 -7.45 -10.07 2.82
CA ALA A 216 -7.55 -11.50 2.55
C ALA A 216 -6.55 -12.36 3.34
N ARG A 217 -5.69 -11.78 4.20
CA ARG A 217 -4.58 -12.49 4.87
C ARG A 217 -5.03 -13.77 5.56
N ARG A 218 -6.08 -13.72 6.35
CA ARG A 218 -6.70 -14.84 7.04
C ARG A 218 -8.08 -15.20 6.49
N GLY A 219 -8.56 -14.42 5.49
CA GLY A 219 -9.89 -14.57 4.93
C GLY A 219 -11.03 -14.28 5.91
N VAL A 220 -10.77 -13.53 6.98
CA VAL A 220 -11.78 -13.22 8.01
C VAL A 220 -12.71 -12.13 7.54
N ASP A 221 -12.19 -11.10 6.86
CA ASP A 221 -13.00 -9.99 6.33
C ASP A 221 -13.96 -10.47 5.26
N SER A 222 -15.22 -10.67 5.64
CA SER A 222 -16.24 -11.13 4.70
C SER A 222 -16.69 -10.02 3.74
N PRO A 223 -17.23 -10.37 2.57
CA PRO A 223 -17.70 -9.37 1.62
C PRO A 223 -18.83 -8.49 2.18
N HIS A 224 -19.70 -9.00 3.05
CA HIS A 224 -20.78 -8.21 3.66
C HIS A 224 -20.24 -7.24 4.73
N GLU A 225 -19.21 -7.61 5.49
CA GLU A 225 -18.57 -6.71 6.47
C GLU A 225 -17.91 -5.54 5.79
N ILE A 226 -17.10 -5.79 4.74
CA ILE A 226 -16.45 -4.74 3.94
C ILE A 226 -17.50 -3.76 3.37
N ARG A 227 -18.64 -4.26 2.89
CA ARG A 227 -19.75 -3.42 2.44
C ARG A 227 -20.36 -2.62 3.58
N ALA A 228 -20.56 -3.25 4.74
CA ALA A 228 -21.12 -2.60 5.91
C ALA A 228 -20.24 -1.46 6.42
N TRP A 229 -18.91 -1.65 6.43
CA TRP A 229 -17.97 -0.57 6.78
C TRP A 229 -18.05 0.59 5.80
N ARG A 230 -17.96 0.30 4.47
CA ARG A 230 -18.09 1.30 3.42
C ARG A 230 -19.40 2.09 3.54
N ASP A 231 -20.50 1.39 3.74
CA ASP A 231 -21.84 1.98 3.76
C ASP A 231 -22.17 2.65 5.11
N ALA A 232 -21.39 2.38 6.17
CA ALA A 232 -21.51 3.05 7.47
C ALA A 232 -21.22 4.56 7.36
N ASP A 233 -20.12 4.93 6.73
CA ASP A 233 -19.81 6.31 6.34
C ASP A 233 -18.68 6.33 5.28
N PRO A 234 -19.01 6.53 3.98
CA PRO A 234 -18.03 6.47 2.90
C PRO A 234 -17.06 7.66 2.88
N THR A 235 -17.22 8.65 3.76
CA THR A 235 -16.26 9.74 3.91
C THR A 235 -15.13 9.40 4.87
N VAL A 236 -15.31 8.33 5.64
CA VAL A 236 -14.34 7.80 6.63
C VAL A 236 -13.82 6.45 6.20
N ALA A 237 -14.70 5.48 5.93
CA ALA A 237 -14.32 4.15 5.43
C ALA A 237 -14.11 4.23 3.92
N ILE A 238 -12.85 4.40 3.50
CA ILE A 238 -12.54 4.79 2.13
C ILE A 238 -11.98 3.65 1.27
N GLY A 239 -11.48 2.56 1.87
CA GLY A 239 -10.84 1.53 1.08
C GLY A 239 -10.13 0.47 1.90
N MET A 240 -9.22 -0.21 1.25
CA MET A 240 -8.42 -1.32 1.79
C MET A 240 -6.99 -1.27 1.28
N GLU A 241 -6.11 -2.00 1.93
CA GLU A 241 -4.80 -2.32 1.38
C GLU A 241 -4.94 -3.17 0.13
N GLY A 242 -4.55 -2.61 -0.98
CA GLY A 242 -4.43 -3.36 -2.23
C GLY A 242 -3.13 -4.15 -2.29
N ALA A 243 -2.09 -3.62 -1.67
CA ALA A 243 -0.83 -4.30 -1.47
C ALA A 243 -0.41 -4.17 0.00
N PRO A 244 -0.46 -5.24 0.78
CA PRO A 244 -0.04 -5.24 2.18
C PRO A 244 1.48 -5.12 2.30
N GLY A 245 1.98 -4.86 3.50
CA GLY A 245 3.38 -4.89 3.81
C GLY A 245 4.04 -6.28 3.75
N HIS A 246 5.11 -6.47 4.51
CA HIS A 246 5.85 -7.73 4.63
C HIS A 246 6.36 -8.29 3.28
N GLN A 247 6.66 -7.43 2.34
CA GLN A 247 7.05 -7.83 0.99
C GLN A 247 8.44 -8.51 0.95
N ALA A 248 9.34 -8.17 1.88
CA ALA A 248 10.65 -8.82 1.98
C ALA A 248 10.54 -10.32 2.37
N ALA A 249 9.42 -10.76 2.92
CA ALA A 249 9.16 -12.18 3.19
C ALA A 249 9.14 -13.05 1.91
N GLY A 250 8.93 -12.46 0.74
CA GLY A 250 9.05 -13.13 -0.56
C GLY A 250 10.48 -13.34 -1.05
N ILE A 251 11.50 -12.80 -0.35
CA ILE A 251 12.91 -13.00 -0.74
C ILE A 251 13.28 -14.47 -0.55
N PRO A 252 13.83 -15.16 -1.57
CA PRO A 252 14.23 -16.54 -1.46
C PRO A 252 15.23 -16.78 -0.31
N GLY A 253 14.95 -17.76 0.52
CA GLY A 253 15.77 -18.04 1.72
C GLY A 253 15.39 -17.22 2.96
N GLY A 254 14.33 -16.40 2.89
CA GLY A 254 13.79 -15.66 4.03
C GLY A 254 13.08 -16.52 5.08
N THR A 255 12.16 -15.93 5.82
CA THR A 255 11.53 -16.49 7.04
C THR A 255 10.68 -17.75 6.85
N GLY A 256 10.49 -18.24 5.63
CA GLY A 256 9.61 -19.37 5.32
C GLY A 256 8.12 -19.04 5.30
N ARG A 257 7.73 -17.79 5.51
CA ARG A 257 6.38 -17.28 5.27
C ARG A 257 6.27 -16.74 3.84
N GLY A 258 5.08 -16.79 3.27
CA GLY A 258 4.79 -16.19 1.98
C GLY A 258 4.88 -14.66 2.01
N ARG A 259 4.97 -14.05 0.85
CA ARG A 259 4.96 -12.61 0.66
C ARG A 259 3.70 -12.00 1.29
N GLY A 260 3.85 -10.95 2.08
CA GLY A 260 2.75 -10.33 2.84
C GLY A 260 2.39 -11.06 4.13
N TYR A 261 3.09 -12.13 4.51
CA TYR A 261 2.76 -13.03 5.63
C TYR A 261 1.34 -13.63 5.56
N TYR A 262 0.81 -13.77 4.35
CA TYR A 262 -0.50 -14.37 4.16
C TYR A 262 -0.49 -15.85 4.56
N GLU A 263 -1.62 -16.32 5.09
CA GLU A 263 -1.83 -17.72 5.41
C GLU A 263 -1.83 -18.57 4.12
N SER A 264 -1.69 -19.87 4.26
CA SER A 264 -1.73 -20.81 3.11
C SER A 264 -3.08 -21.51 2.96
N SER A 265 -3.94 -21.41 3.97
CA SER A 265 -5.21 -22.11 4.05
C SER A 265 -6.18 -21.42 5.01
N PRO A 266 -7.50 -21.68 4.90
CA PRO A 266 -8.49 -21.10 5.78
C PRO A 266 -8.32 -21.56 7.23
N GLY A 267 -8.59 -20.66 8.17
CA GLY A 267 -8.81 -20.93 9.58
C GLY A 267 -10.29 -21.15 9.91
N ALA A 268 -10.59 -21.35 11.20
CA ALA A 268 -11.96 -21.58 11.67
C ALA A 268 -12.88 -20.36 11.50
N GLU A 269 -12.32 -19.16 11.48
CA GLU A 269 -13.04 -17.89 11.37
C GLU A 269 -13.06 -17.33 9.94
N SER A 270 -12.38 -18.00 9.00
CA SER A 270 -12.33 -17.54 7.60
C SER A 270 -13.70 -17.66 6.94
N PHE A 271 -14.04 -16.68 6.10
CA PHE A 271 -15.24 -16.70 5.29
C PHE A 271 -15.24 -17.92 4.34
N PRO A 272 -16.23 -18.81 4.43
CA PRO A 272 -16.19 -20.10 3.75
C PRO A 272 -16.31 -20.01 2.22
N GLY A 273 -16.70 -18.86 1.69
CA GLY A 273 -16.83 -18.62 0.25
C GLY A 273 -15.51 -18.32 -0.46
N TYR A 274 -14.45 -17.96 0.25
CA TYR A 274 -13.18 -17.61 -0.39
C TYR A 274 -12.43 -18.86 -0.89
N PRO A 275 -11.88 -18.82 -2.11
CA PRO A 275 -11.09 -19.92 -2.65
C PRO A 275 -9.69 -19.97 -2.01
N LEU A 276 -9.01 -21.12 -2.12
CA LEU A 276 -7.67 -21.30 -1.53
C LEU A 276 -6.64 -20.29 -2.04
N GLU A 277 -6.75 -19.81 -3.25
CA GLU A 277 -5.89 -18.79 -3.82
C GLU A 277 -6.01 -17.42 -3.15
N SER A 278 -7.09 -17.15 -2.41
CA SER A 278 -7.27 -15.89 -1.68
C SER A 278 -6.31 -15.74 -0.50
N TYR A 279 -5.76 -16.84 -0.01
CA TYR A 279 -4.79 -16.87 1.10
C TYR A 279 -3.35 -16.63 0.63
N ARG A 280 -3.17 -15.92 -0.47
CA ARG A 280 -1.86 -15.56 -1.04
C ARG A 280 -1.93 -14.16 -1.63
N THR A 281 -0.78 -13.50 -1.71
CA THR A 281 -0.61 -12.31 -2.51
C THR A 281 -0.24 -12.69 -3.94
N TRP A 282 -0.63 -11.86 -4.90
CA TRP A 282 -0.39 -12.06 -6.32
C TRP A 282 0.38 -10.85 -6.86
N GLY A 283 1.66 -11.04 -7.14
CA GLY A 283 2.55 -9.91 -7.42
C GLY A 283 2.72 -8.96 -6.23
N GLY A 284 2.55 -9.48 -5.00
CA GLY A 284 2.55 -8.70 -3.77
C GLY A 284 1.25 -7.93 -3.50
N PHE A 285 0.25 -8.07 -4.38
CA PHE A 285 -1.07 -7.50 -4.17
C PHE A 285 -2.02 -8.53 -3.55
N ASP A 286 -2.90 -8.04 -2.69
CA ASP A 286 -3.96 -8.84 -2.11
C ASP A 286 -4.85 -9.47 -3.21
N TRP A 287 -5.31 -10.68 -2.97
CA TRP A 287 -6.17 -11.40 -3.93
C TRP A 287 -7.44 -10.62 -4.26
N MET A 288 -8.03 -9.92 -3.29
CA MET A 288 -9.23 -9.11 -3.51
C MET A 288 -9.00 -7.99 -4.53
N THR A 289 -7.78 -7.46 -4.60
CA THR A 289 -7.35 -6.41 -5.54
C THR A 289 -6.91 -6.96 -6.88
N SER A 290 -6.09 -8.01 -6.86
CA SER A 290 -5.44 -8.54 -8.07
C SER A 290 -6.38 -9.31 -8.98
N THR A 291 -7.42 -9.94 -8.41
CA THR A 291 -8.40 -10.74 -9.17
C THR A 291 -9.29 -9.85 -10.03
N VAL A 292 -9.22 -10.03 -11.34
CA VAL A 292 -10.12 -9.33 -12.28
C VAL A 292 -11.50 -9.96 -12.24
N GLY A 293 -12.50 -9.16 -11.90
CA GLY A 293 -13.86 -9.64 -11.63
C GLY A 293 -14.03 -10.25 -10.23
N GLY A 294 -13.08 -10.01 -9.32
CA GLY A 294 -13.13 -10.42 -7.91
C GLY A 294 -13.83 -9.41 -7.01
N LEU A 295 -13.51 -9.45 -5.70
CA LEU A 295 -14.22 -8.66 -4.70
C LEU A 295 -14.11 -7.15 -4.92
N TRP A 296 -12.92 -6.62 -5.17
CA TRP A 296 -12.78 -5.19 -5.45
C TRP A 296 -13.66 -4.74 -6.61
N ASP A 297 -13.63 -5.49 -7.70
CA ASP A 297 -14.48 -5.23 -8.87
C ASP A 297 -15.99 -5.38 -8.54
N SER A 298 -16.37 -6.30 -7.64
CA SER A 298 -17.75 -6.44 -7.16
C SER A 298 -18.22 -5.19 -6.38
N LEU A 299 -17.35 -4.63 -5.53
CA LEU A 299 -17.62 -3.38 -4.81
C LEU A 299 -17.75 -2.19 -5.78
N LEU A 300 -16.85 -2.10 -6.77
CA LEU A 300 -16.88 -1.03 -7.79
C LEU A 300 -18.09 -1.12 -8.71
N ALA A 301 -18.55 -2.32 -9.03
CA ALA A 301 -19.74 -2.56 -9.86
C ALA A 301 -21.03 -2.04 -9.22
N GLU A 302 -21.05 -1.83 -7.90
CA GLU A 302 -22.16 -1.17 -7.22
C GLU A 302 -22.25 0.34 -7.50
N GLY A 303 -21.21 0.93 -8.13
CA GLY A 303 -21.13 2.37 -8.37
C GLY A 303 -20.75 3.16 -7.11
N LYS A 304 -20.18 2.49 -6.13
CA LYS A 304 -19.72 3.07 -4.87
C LYS A 304 -18.21 3.02 -4.76
N PRO A 305 -17.56 4.05 -4.22
CA PRO A 305 -16.10 4.07 -4.06
C PRO A 305 -15.65 3.06 -2.99
N TRP A 306 -14.57 2.37 -3.29
CA TRP A 306 -13.74 1.59 -2.38
C TRP A 306 -12.34 1.55 -2.98
N TRP A 307 -11.42 2.27 -2.35
CA TRP A 307 -10.11 2.54 -2.93
C TRP A 307 -9.08 1.51 -2.48
N ILE A 308 -7.96 1.45 -3.17
CA ILE A 308 -6.80 0.66 -2.74
C ILE A 308 -5.62 1.56 -2.42
N SER A 309 -4.76 1.06 -1.56
CA SER A 309 -3.47 1.63 -1.15
C SER A 309 -2.37 0.57 -1.15
N ALA A 310 -1.13 0.98 -0.90
CA ALA A 310 0.01 0.11 -0.63
C ALA A 310 0.83 0.70 0.51
N ASN A 311 1.48 -0.16 1.29
CA ASN A 311 2.22 0.25 2.48
C ASN A 311 3.37 -0.71 2.80
N SER A 312 4.13 -0.43 3.85
CA SER A 312 5.24 -1.27 4.30
C SER A 312 4.87 -2.24 5.42
N ASP A 313 3.90 -1.90 6.24
CA ASP A 313 3.59 -2.62 7.48
C ASP A 313 4.88 -2.91 8.28
N SER A 314 5.72 -1.85 8.41
CA SER A 314 7.09 -1.96 8.89
C SER A 314 7.16 -2.21 10.39
N HIS A 315 7.70 -3.37 10.80
CA HIS A 315 7.93 -3.77 12.20
C HIS A 315 9.40 -4.06 12.46
N VAL A 316 9.96 -5.00 11.67
CA VAL A 316 11.35 -5.47 11.76
C VAL A 316 11.89 -5.61 10.33
N ASN A 317 12.82 -4.72 9.97
CA ASN A 317 13.18 -4.52 8.58
C ASN A 317 14.34 -5.41 8.12
N TYR A 318 14.20 -5.92 6.91
CA TYR A 318 15.18 -6.74 6.24
C TYR A 318 16.49 -5.98 6.03
N LEU A 319 17.60 -6.64 6.36
CA LEU A 319 18.97 -6.13 6.32
C LEU A 319 19.23 -4.92 7.25
N ASP A 320 18.42 -4.72 8.27
CA ASP A 320 18.76 -3.79 9.34
C ASP A 320 19.58 -4.46 10.43
N THR A 321 20.21 -3.66 11.29
CA THR A 321 21.01 -4.10 12.44
C THR A 321 20.40 -3.69 13.78
N SER A 322 19.30 -2.94 13.78
CA SER A 322 18.60 -2.56 15.00
C SER A 322 17.81 -3.75 15.54
N GLN A 323 17.87 -3.94 16.83
CA GLN A 323 17.11 -4.95 17.55
C GLN A 323 16.45 -4.33 18.76
N ARG A 324 15.36 -4.95 19.21
CA ARG A 324 14.67 -4.54 20.43
C ARG A 324 15.65 -4.42 21.59
N GLY A 325 15.60 -3.29 22.29
CA GLY A 325 16.44 -3.02 23.44
C GLY A 325 16.23 -4.03 24.59
N PRO A 326 17.25 -4.25 25.42
CA PRO A 326 17.13 -5.13 26.57
C PRO A 326 16.10 -4.59 27.59
N ASP A 327 15.58 -5.46 28.43
CA ASP A 327 14.59 -5.17 29.48
C ASP A 327 13.25 -4.60 28.98
N SER A 328 12.93 -4.79 27.70
CA SER A 328 11.63 -4.42 27.15
C SER A 328 10.50 -5.16 27.88
N ASN A 329 9.52 -4.40 28.35
CA ASN A 329 8.29 -4.92 28.95
C ASN A 329 7.10 -4.07 28.47
N PHE A 330 6.55 -4.50 27.34
CA PHE A 330 5.49 -3.77 26.66
C PHE A 330 4.23 -3.60 27.52
N ASP A 331 3.81 -4.64 28.22
CA ASP A 331 2.58 -4.61 29.03
C ASP A 331 2.70 -3.63 30.22
N ARG A 332 3.90 -3.48 30.78
CA ARG A 332 4.19 -2.54 31.87
C ARG A 332 4.37 -1.12 31.35
N ASP A 333 5.12 -0.97 30.25
CA ASP A 333 5.65 0.33 29.85
C ASP A 333 4.84 0.96 28.71
N GLY A 334 4.01 0.19 27.99
CA GLY A 334 3.26 0.57 26.80
C GLY A 334 4.15 0.88 25.60
N LYS A 335 5.43 0.47 25.68
CA LYS A 335 6.40 0.52 24.58
C LYS A 335 7.56 -0.44 24.80
N GLN A 336 8.28 -0.80 23.75
CA GLN A 336 9.55 -1.50 23.82
C GLN A 336 10.66 -0.52 24.25
N ALA A 337 11.74 -1.05 24.83
CA ALA A 337 12.95 -0.26 25.07
C ALA A 337 13.57 0.21 23.76
N ASP A 338 14.29 1.33 23.80
CA ASP A 338 14.95 1.89 22.62
C ASP A 338 15.85 0.85 21.95
N PRO A 339 15.86 0.79 20.61
CA PRO A 339 16.59 -0.24 19.88
C PRO A 339 18.09 -0.13 20.12
N VAL A 340 18.74 -1.30 20.11
CA VAL A 340 20.19 -1.43 20.20
C VAL A 340 20.74 -2.09 18.93
N ARG A 341 22.03 -1.89 18.66
CA ARG A 341 22.67 -2.54 17.53
C ARG A 341 22.87 -4.02 17.79
N GLY A 342 22.38 -4.85 16.89
CA GLY A 342 22.52 -6.31 16.87
C GLY A 342 23.10 -6.82 15.54
N PRO A 343 23.03 -8.14 15.32
CA PRO A 343 23.39 -8.75 14.04
C PRO A 343 22.42 -8.30 12.92
N LEU A 344 22.87 -8.50 11.68
CA LEU A 344 22.09 -8.20 10.49
C LEU A 344 20.82 -9.07 10.42
N LEU A 345 19.67 -8.45 10.19
CA LEU A 345 18.37 -9.11 10.13
C LEU A 345 18.11 -9.64 8.71
N THR A 346 18.62 -10.82 8.41
CA THR A 346 18.48 -11.48 7.10
C THR A 346 17.18 -12.26 6.92
N ALA A 347 16.45 -12.48 8.02
CA ALA A 347 15.19 -13.23 8.04
C ALA A 347 13.96 -12.34 8.30
N ALA A 348 14.15 -11.02 8.44
CA ALA A 348 13.05 -10.10 8.61
C ALA A 348 12.24 -9.97 7.30
N GLY A 349 10.92 -9.78 7.44
CA GLY A 349 9.99 -9.77 6.30
C GLY A 349 9.60 -8.39 5.80
N ASP A 350 9.99 -7.33 6.50
CA ASP A 350 9.53 -5.99 6.19
C ASP A 350 10.59 -5.18 5.44
N TYR A 351 10.12 -4.18 4.73
CA TYR A 351 10.96 -3.09 4.24
C TYR A 351 10.69 -1.80 5.02
N TRP A 352 11.65 -0.89 5.00
CA TRP A 352 11.45 0.46 5.51
C TRP A 352 10.35 1.18 4.73
N PRO A 353 9.59 2.11 5.36
CA PRO A 353 8.60 2.92 4.68
C PRO A 353 9.17 3.61 3.44
N GLY A 354 8.49 3.48 2.30
CA GLY A 354 8.92 4.07 1.02
C GLY A 354 10.04 3.34 0.28
N PHE A 355 10.67 2.34 0.89
CA PHE A 355 11.74 1.58 0.22
C PHE A 355 11.22 0.72 -0.94
N TYR A 356 10.07 0.08 -0.76
CA TYR A 356 9.49 -0.85 -1.74
C TYR A 356 8.09 -0.46 -2.18
N SER A 357 7.12 -0.41 -1.26
CA SER A 357 5.72 -0.08 -1.54
C SER A 357 5.45 1.40 -1.32
N ARG A 358 4.60 2.00 -2.18
CA ARG A 358 4.21 3.40 -2.08
C ARG A 358 2.77 3.62 -2.48
N THR A 359 2.11 4.52 -1.75
CA THR A 359 0.82 5.10 -2.11
C THR A 359 1.03 6.53 -2.59
N HIS A 360 0.76 6.79 -3.87
CA HIS A 360 0.86 8.13 -4.46
C HIS A 360 -0.51 8.79 -4.46
N VAL A 361 -0.61 9.95 -3.84
CA VAL A 361 -1.86 10.70 -3.67
C VAL A 361 -1.83 11.99 -4.47
N GLY A 362 -2.82 12.18 -5.33
CA GLY A 362 -3.03 13.43 -6.06
C GLY A 362 -3.60 14.50 -5.11
N ALA A 363 -2.72 15.34 -4.56
CA ALA A 363 -3.04 16.38 -3.60
C ALA A 363 -3.04 17.77 -4.25
N SER A 364 -3.87 18.68 -3.75
CA SER A 364 -3.92 20.07 -4.22
C SER A 364 -2.79 20.94 -3.66
N SER A 365 -2.17 20.50 -2.57
CA SER A 365 -1.06 21.14 -1.89
C SER A 365 -0.36 20.13 -1.00
N ASP A 366 0.84 20.46 -0.54
CA ASP A 366 1.58 19.71 0.46
C ASP A 366 1.03 20.05 1.85
N SER A 367 -0.04 19.35 2.25
CA SER A 367 -0.70 19.55 3.54
C SER A 367 -1.49 18.32 3.98
N TYR A 368 -1.62 18.14 5.30
CA TYR A 368 -2.41 17.07 5.90
C TYR A 368 -3.82 16.96 5.32
N ARG A 369 -4.51 18.10 5.19
CA ARG A 369 -5.85 18.15 4.61
C ARG A 369 -5.86 17.67 3.15
N ALA A 370 -4.94 18.14 2.33
CA ALA A 370 -4.92 17.79 0.90
C ALA A 370 -4.58 16.31 0.67
N VAL A 371 -3.71 15.70 1.49
CA VAL A 371 -3.46 14.26 1.49
C VAL A 371 -4.75 13.51 1.82
N MET A 372 -5.41 13.83 2.94
CA MET A 372 -6.67 13.15 3.33
C MET A 372 -7.78 13.34 2.28
N ASP A 373 -7.90 14.51 1.68
CA ASP A 373 -8.87 14.79 0.62
C ASP A 373 -8.54 14.03 -0.67
N GLY A 374 -7.26 13.85 -0.98
CA GLY A 374 -6.78 13.03 -2.09
C GLY A 374 -7.10 11.56 -1.90
N LEU A 375 -6.80 11.00 -0.72
CA LEU A 375 -7.13 9.63 -0.34
C LEU A 375 -8.64 9.40 -0.41
N ARG A 376 -9.43 10.26 0.24
CA ARG A 376 -10.92 10.18 0.24
C ARG A 376 -11.51 10.23 -1.16
N ALA A 377 -10.92 11.00 -2.05
CA ALA A 377 -11.37 11.12 -3.44
C ALA A 377 -10.86 10.00 -4.35
N GLY A 378 -10.03 9.08 -3.85
CA GLY A 378 -9.44 8.01 -4.65
C GLY A 378 -8.47 8.47 -5.72
N ARG A 379 -7.95 9.69 -5.61
CA ARG A 379 -6.89 10.18 -6.49
C ARG A 379 -5.57 9.52 -6.08
N VAL A 380 -5.50 8.22 -6.33
CA VAL A 380 -4.43 7.35 -5.83
C VAL A 380 -4.01 6.37 -6.92
N TRP A 381 -2.73 6.18 -7.02
CA TRP A 381 -2.10 5.01 -7.63
C TRP A 381 -1.00 4.48 -6.69
N VAL A 382 -0.67 3.22 -6.86
CA VAL A 382 0.29 2.51 -5.99
C VAL A 382 1.31 1.76 -6.82
N ASP A 383 2.53 1.63 -6.34
CA ASP A 383 3.56 0.85 -7.00
C ASP A 383 4.51 0.13 -6.03
N HIS A 384 5.16 -0.88 -6.57
CA HIS A 384 6.25 -1.61 -5.94
C HIS A 384 7.58 -1.27 -6.62
N GLY A 385 8.63 -1.15 -5.82
CA GLY A 385 10.02 -1.08 -6.26
C GLY A 385 10.35 0.08 -7.20
N GLY A 386 9.51 1.11 -7.26
CA GLY A 386 9.68 2.24 -8.17
C GLY A 386 9.56 1.83 -9.64
N LEU A 387 8.59 0.95 -9.95
CA LEU A 387 8.34 0.45 -11.32
C LEU A 387 8.10 1.59 -12.31
N ILE A 388 7.41 2.64 -11.86
CA ILE A 388 7.16 3.85 -12.64
C ILE A 388 7.45 5.10 -11.79
N LYS A 389 7.68 6.24 -12.43
CA LYS A 389 7.91 7.52 -11.76
C LYS A 389 6.64 8.36 -11.65
N GLY A 390 5.71 8.18 -12.58
CA GLY A 390 4.46 8.93 -12.61
C GLY A 390 3.39 8.23 -13.41
N LEU A 391 2.13 8.50 -13.04
CA LEU A 391 0.95 7.96 -13.72
C LEU A 391 -0.11 9.05 -13.84
N ASP A 392 -0.55 9.34 -15.07
CA ASP A 392 -1.75 10.15 -15.33
C ASP A 392 -2.73 9.35 -16.19
N VAL A 393 -3.90 9.07 -15.62
CA VAL A 393 -4.98 8.36 -16.29
C VAL A 393 -6.19 9.27 -16.36
N ARG A 394 -6.71 9.47 -17.58
CA ARG A 394 -7.86 10.36 -17.80
C ARG A 394 -8.88 9.73 -18.72
N ALA A 395 -10.12 9.70 -18.26
CA ALA A 395 -11.27 9.36 -19.09
C ALA A 395 -11.94 10.63 -19.63
N ARG A 396 -12.27 10.66 -20.93
CA ARG A 396 -12.90 11.81 -21.58
C ARG A 396 -13.84 11.39 -22.71
N ILE A 397 -14.67 12.32 -23.16
CA ILE A 397 -15.43 12.14 -24.41
C ILE A 397 -14.44 12.18 -25.57
N ALA A 398 -14.48 11.17 -26.45
CA ALA A 398 -13.57 11.07 -27.58
C ALA A 398 -13.74 12.25 -28.53
N GLY A 399 -12.60 12.80 -28.97
CA GLY A 399 -12.57 14.00 -29.84
C GLY A 399 -12.54 15.32 -29.08
N ASP A 400 -12.59 15.34 -27.75
CA ASP A 400 -12.25 16.53 -26.98
C ASP A 400 -10.75 16.82 -27.13
N ARG A 401 -10.44 18.00 -27.68
CA ARG A 401 -9.07 18.36 -28.07
C ARG A 401 -8.20 18.84 -26.90
N HIS A 402 -8.81 19.07 -25.73
CA HIS A 402 -8.07 19.49 -24.55
C HIS A 402 -7.52 18.28 -23.81
N ARG A 403 -6.26 17.91 -24.04
CA ARG A 403 -5.61 16.75 -23.41
C ARG A 403 -5.70 16.76 -21.89
N ASP A 404 -5.69 17.95 -21.29
CA ASP A 404 -5.73 18.14 -19.83
C ASP A 404 -7.16 18.13 -19.26
N SER A 405 -8.20 18.04 -20.10
CA SER A 405 -9.61 18.10 -19.74
C SER A 405 -10.22 16.70 -19.58
N GLY A 406 -9.61 15.80 -18.86
CA GLY A 406 -10.20 14.48 -18.58
C GLY A 406 -10.54 14.31 -17.11
N THR A 407 -11.39 13.34 -16.81
CA THR A 407 -11.68 12.89 -15.45
C THR A 407 -10.52 12.04 -14.95
N PRO A 408 -9.82 12.44 -13.87
CA PRO A 408 -8.68 11.70 -13.34
C PRO A 408 -9.10 10.48 -12.52
N LEU A 409 -8.13 9.72 -12.01
CA LEU A 409 -8.31 8.63 -11.05
C LEU A 409 -9.21 9.07 -9.88
N GLY A 410 -10.09 8.17 -9.42
CA GLY A 410 -11.09 8.43 -8.39
C GLY A 410 -12.33 9.20 -8.87
N GLY A 411 -12.29 9.75 -10.09
CA GLY A 411 -13.32 10.63 -10.61
C GLY A 411 -14.48 9.90 -11.31
N THR A 412 -15.50 10.70 -11.67
CA THR A 412 -16.68 10.24 -12.41
C THR A 412 -16.91 11.09 -13.64
N LEU A 413 -16.76 10.48 -14.81
CA LEU A 413 -17.13 11.08 -16.10
C LEU A 413 -18.62 10.85 -16.36
N ARG A 414 -19.36 11.92 -16.62
CA ARG A 414 -20.79 11.83 -16.99
C ARG A 414 -20.97 12.08 -18.48
N VAL A 415 -21.54 11.10 -19.18
CA VAL A 415 -21.72 11.13 -20.64
C VAL A 415 -23.18 10.92 -21.04
N ARG A 416 -23.56 11.37 -22.24
CA ARG A 416 -24.85 11.00 -22.81
C ARG A 416 -24.76 9.61 -23.44
N ARG A 417 -25.85 8.87 -23.44
CA ARG A 417 -25.92 7.57 -24.13
C ARG A 417 -25.51 7.73 -25.60
N GLY A 418 -24.63 6.86 -26.06
CA GLY A 418 -24.11 6.87 -27.44
C GLY A 418 -22.90 7.78 -27.66
N GLU A 419 -22.48 8.57 -26.67
CA GLU A 419 -21.19 9.26 -26.76
C GLU A 419 -20.03 8.28 -26.73
N GLN A 420 -18.95 8.61 -27.42
CA GLN A 420 -17.73 7.80 -27.41
C GLN A 420 -16.84 8.26 -26.26
N VAL A 421 -16.28 7.29 -25.55
CA VAL A 421 -15.37 7.53 -24.43
C VAL A 421 -14.01 6.95 -24.74
N GLU A 422 -12.96 7.69 -24.47
CA GLU A 422 -11.59 7.22 -24.50
C GLU A 422 -10.89 7.42 -23.14
N VAL A 423 -9.95 6.56 -22.85
CA VAL A 423 -8.99 6.74 -21.77
C VAL A 423 -7.61 7.02 -22.35
N THR A 424 -6.90 7.98 -21.78
CA THR A 424 -5.48 8.21 -22.01
C THR A 424 -4.70 7.80 -20.75
N ILE A 425 -3.54 7.20 -20.96
CA ILE A 425 -2.65 6.70 -19.90
C ILE A 425 -1.26 7.21 -20.24
N ASP A 426 -0.79 8.16 -19.48
CA ASP A 426 0.56 8.71 -19.59
C ASP A 426 1.38 8.18 -18.40
N ILE A 427 2.53 7.59 -18.70
CA ILE A 427 3.39 6.96 -17.70
C ILE A 427 4.81 7.50 -17.84
N ASP A 428 5.36 8.01 -16.74
CA ASP A 428 6.76 8.33 -16.65
C ASP A 428 7.52 7.10 -16.21
N LEU A 429 8.36 6.57 -17.10
CA LEU A 429 9.14 5.37 -16.88
C LEU A 429 10.29 5.63 -15.89
N ALA A 430 10.64 4.62 -15.13
CA ALA A 430 11.86 4.66 -14.32
C ALA A 430 13.09 4.78 -15.24
N THR A 431 13.91 5.81 -15.03
CA THR A 431 15.14 6.09 -15.78
C THR A 431 16.37 6.06 -14.90
N THR A 432 16.17 6.03 -13.60
CA THR A 432 17.22 5.99 -12.57
C THR A 432 17.05 4.75 -11.71
N PRO A 433 18.11 4.22 -11.10
CA PRO A 433 18.01 3.10 -10.19
C PRO A 433 17.03 3.37 -9.04
N ASN A 434 16.28 2.35 -8.65
CA ASN A 434 15.50 2.34 -7.42
C ASN A 434 16.42 2.13 -6.19
N TRP A 435 15.84 2.03 -5.00
CA TRP A 435 16.61 1.84 -3.77
C TRP A 435 17.38 0.51 -3.72
N SER A 436 16.98 -0.49 -4.51
CA SER A 436 17.75 -1.74 -4.72
C SER A 436 18.77 -1.66 -5.86
N GLN A 437 19.06 -0.46 -6.35
CA GLN A 437 20.14 -0.15 -7.29
C GLN A 437 19.96 -0.72 -8.70
N PHE A 438 18.75 -1.00 -9.14
CA PHE A 438 18.46 -1.31 -10.54
C PHE A 438 17.34 -0.43 -11.10
N VAL A 439 17.33 -0.25 -12.41
CA VAL A 439 16.28 0.48 -13.11
C VAL A 439 15.14 -0.50 -13.42
N ALA A 440 14.02 -0.34 -12.72
CA ALA A 440 12.81 -1.11 -12.99
C ALA A 440 12.30 -0.83 -14.42
N LYS A 441 11.75 -1.85 -15.09
CA LYS A 441 11.29 -1.74 -16.47
C LYS A 441 9.84 -2.20 -16.58
N LEU A 442 8.96 -1.28 -16.89
CA LEU A 442 7.60 -1.59 -17.21
C LEU A 442 7.53 -2.37 -18.54
N ALA A 443 6.89 -3.53 -18.55
CA ALA A 443 6.74 -4.37 -19.72
C ALA A 443 5.32 -4.35 -20.31
N ARG A 444 4.28 -4.22 -19.47
CA ARG A 444 2.89 -4.28 -19.92
C ARG A 444 1.99 -3.37 -19.08
N VAL A 445 0.95 -2.83 -19.74
CA VAL A 445 -0.13 -2.06 -19.09
C VAL A 445 -1.46 -2.64 -19.51
N ASP A 446 -2.32 -2.98 -18.56
CA ASP A 446 -3.67 -3.48 -18.77
C ASP A 446 -4.72 -2.40 -18.46
N VAL A 447 -5.69 -2.27 -19.34
CA VAL A 447 -6.95 -1.54 -19.08
C VAL A 447 -8.02 -2.57 -18.75
N ILE A 448 -8.59 -2.43 -17.57
CA ILE A 448 -9.65 -3.30 -17.05
C ILE A 448 -10.94 -2.48 -17.02
N ALA A 449 -12.04 -3.06 -17.46
CA ALA A 449 -13.35 -2.41 -17.40
C ALA A 449 -14.42 -3.37 -16.90
N GLY A 450 -15.32 -2.87 -16.07
CA GLY A 450 -16.45 -3.60 -15.50
C GLY A 450 -17.74 -2.79 -15.57
N ALA A 451 -18.87 -3.47 -15.76
CA ALA A 451 -20.16 -2.80 -15.77
C ALA A 451 -20.56 -2.33 -14.36
N VAL A 452 -21.17 -1.14 -14.28
CA VAL A 452 -21.85 -0.70 -13.07
C VAL A 452 -23.25 -1.30 -13.05
N THR A 453 -23.51 -2.20 -12.11
CA THR A 453 -24.74 -2.98 -12.01
C THR A 453 -25.66 -2.56 -10.84
N GLY A 454 -25.14 -1.67 -9.99
CA GLY A 454 -25.81 -1.26 -8.76
C GLY A 454 -25.62 -2.26 -7.60
N PRO A 455 -26.26 -2.01 -6.46
CA PRO A 455 -26.09 -2.81 -5.25
C PRO A 455 -26.41 -4.29 -5.48
N VAL A 456 -25.57 -5.16 -4.91
CA VAL A 456 -25.79 -6.61 -4.91
C VAL A 456 -26.97 -6.98 -4.01
N ARG A 457 -27.65 -8.11 -4.32
CA ARG A 457 -28.73 -8.62 -3.47
C ARG A 457 -28.18 -9.41 -2.27
N ASP A 458 -27.12 -10.16 -2.52
CA ASP A 458 -26.41 -10.95 -1.52
C ASP A 458 -25.14 -10.20 -1.12
N GLY A 459 -25.05 -9.78 0.14
CA GLY A 459 -23.91 -9.07 0.70
C GLY A 459 -22.60 -9.84 0.59
N ASP A 460 -22.66 -11.16 0.47
CA ASP A 460 -21.51 -12.04 0.35
C ASP A 460 -21.03 -12.24 -1.09
N THR A 461 -21.62 -11.54 -2.05
CA THR A 461 -21.14 -11.55 -3.43
C THR A 461 -19.74 -10.94 -3.54
N PHE A 462 -18.77 -11.73 -3.99
CA PHE A 462 -17.37 -11.29 -4.21
C PHE A 462 -16.92 -11.43 -5.67
N THR A 463 -17.85 -11.50 -6.62
CA THR A 463 -17.54 -11.62 -8.05
C THR A 463 -18.26 -10.55 -8.87
N ALA A 464 -17.58 -10.10 -9.94
CA ALA A 464 -18.10 -9.17 -10.93
C ALA A 464 -17.89 -9.74 -12.35
N PRO A 465 -18.71 -10.67 -12.81
CA PRO A 465 -18.45 -11.45 -14.05
C PRO A 465 -18.48 -10.61 -15.33
N ARG A 466 -18.93 -9.35 -15.26
CA ARG A 466 -18.88 -8.40 -16.39
C ARG A 466 -17.61 -7.54 -16.41
N THR A 467 -16.62 -7.87 -15.57
CA THR A 467 -15.31 -7.21 -15.54
C THR A 467 -14.26 -8.05 -16.24
N ARG A 468 -13.44 -7.41 -17.05
CA ARG A 468 -12.36 -8.07 -17.79
C ARG A 468 -11.26 -7.08 -18.19
N VAL A 469 -10.09 -7.60 -18.55
CA VAL A 469 -9.09 -6.85 -19.30
C VAL A 469 -9.63 -6.59 -20.71
N VAL A 470 -9.82 -5.34 -21.07
CA VAL A 470 -10.34 -4.93 -22.39
C VAL A 470 -9.23 -4.57 -23.35
N LYS A 471 -8.05 -4.25 -22.83
CA LYS A 471 -6.86 -3.93 -23.63
C LYS A 471 -5.59 -4.15 -22.81
N SER A 472 -4.59 -4.75 -23.44
CA SER A 472 -3.21 -4.78 -22.97
C SER A 472 -2.31 -4.02 -23.94
N PHE A 473 -1.35 -3.27 -23.41
CA PHE A 473 -0.33 -2.56 -24.17
C PHE A 473 1.03 -3.10 -23.76
N GLU A 474 1.81 -3.56 -24.73
CA GLU A 474 3.20 -3.93 -24.51
C GLU A 474 4.07 -2.65 -24.50
N VAL A 475 4.97 -2.59 -23.54
CA VAL A 475 5.96 -1.50 -23.44
C VAL A 475 7.28 -2.01 -24.00
N SER A 476 7.80 -1.33 -25.02
CA SER A 476 9.09 -1.73 -25.58
C SER A 476 10.21 -1.61 -24.54
N ALA A 477 11.06 -2.62 -24.44
CA ALA A 477 12.25 -2.57 -23.59
C ALA A 477 13.23 -1.42 -23.93
N LYS A 478 13.06 -0.80 -25.11
CA LYS A 478 13.85 0.36 -25.56
C LYS A 478 13.18 1.70 -25.21
N SER A 479 11.94 1.68 -24.67
CA SER A 479 11.23 2.90 -24.27
C SER A 479 11.94 3.55 -23.08
N SER A 480 11.98 4.87 -23.08
CA SER A 480 12.54 5.68 -22.00
C SER A 480 11.78 7.00 -21.89
N GLY A 481 11.81 7.63 -20.73
CA GLY A 481 11.06 8.85 -20.47
C GLY A 481 9.57 8.57 -20.33
N ARG A 482 8.73 9.31 -21.05
CA ARG A 482 7.28 9.17 -20.99
C ARG A 482 6.78 8.28 -22.13
N VAL A 483 5.86 7.36 -21.80
CA VAL A 483 5.06 6.60 -22.76
C VAL A 483 3.58 6.95 -22.60
N SER A 484 2.86 6.99 -23.73
CA SER A 484 1.43 7.35 -23.75
C SER A 484 0.64 6.31 -24.49
N PHE A 485 -0.48 5.91 -23.91
CA PHE A 485 -1.43 4.96 -24.51
C PHE A 485 -2.82 5.57 -24.55
N SER A 486 -3.63 5.12 -25.48
CA SER A 486 -5.06 5.46 -25.50
C SER A 486 -5.89 4.25 -25.89
N TYR A 487 -7.08 4.15 -25.29
CA TYR A 487 -8.06 3.15 -25.63
C TYR A 487 -9.45 3.77 -25.77
N ASN A 488 -10.10 3.53 -26.90
CA ASN A 488 -11.45 4.01 -27.16
C ASN A 488 -12.46 2.89 -26.86
N PHE A 489 -13.33 3.13 -25.88
CA PHE A 489 -14.39 2.21 -25.49
C PHE A 489 -15.56 2.16 -26.49
N GLY A 490 -15.52 3.01 -27.53
CA GLY A 490 -16.62 3.15 -28.48
C GLY A 490 -17.82 3.89 -27.87
N ARG A 491 -19.02 3.62 -28.41
CA ARG A 491 -20.26 4.25 -27.96
C ARG A 491 -20.72 3.65 -26.63
N VAL A 492 -20.83 4.49 -25.62
CA VAL A 492 -21.20 4.09 -24.26
C VAL A 492 -22.72 4.17 -24.10
N ASN A 493 -23.37 3.02 -23.86
CA ASN A 493 -24.81 2.92 -23.66
C ASN A 493 -25.19 2.50 -22.22
N GLU A 494 -24.25 1.90 -21.49
CA GLU A 494 -24.41 1.46 -20.10
C GLU A 494 -23.28 2.04 -19.25
N PRO A 495 -23.53 2.32 -17.96
CA PRO A 495 -22.50 2.78 -17.06
C PRO A 495 -21.46 1.69 -16.81
N PHE A 496 -20.20 2.11 -16.70
CA PHE A 496 -19.08 1.22 -16.39
C PHE A 496 -18.02 1.95 -15.56
N TYR A 497 -17.09 1.21 -15.01
CA TYR A 497 -15.85 1.74 -14.45
C TYR A 497 -14.67 1.17 -15.23
N LEU A 498 -13.56 1.90 -15.19
CA LEU A 498 -12.28 1.42 -15.70
C LEU A 498 -11.19 1.59 -14.63
N ARG A 499 -10.22 0.70 -14.63
CA ARG A 499 -8.99 0.80 -13.84
C ARG A 499 -7.80 0.32 -14.66
N VAL A 500 -6.60 0.70 -14.25
CA VAL A 500 -5.35 0.34 -14.93
C VAL A 500 -4.42 -0.36 -13.96
N ARG A 501 -3.59 -1.26 -14.49
CA ARG A 501 -2.45 -1.86 -13.79
C ARG A 501 -1.32 -2.09 -14.77
N GLY A 502 -0.12 -2.27 -14.27
CA GLY A 502 1.01 -2.64 -15.10
C GLY A 502 2.02 -3.47 -14.36
N THR A 503 2.87 -4.18 -15.11
CA THR A 503 3.86 -5.11 -14.57
C THR A 503 5.19 -4.99 -15.31
N ASP A 504 6.28 -5.35 -14.63
CA ASP A 504 7.60 -5.51 -15.24
C ASP A 504 7.70 -6.76 -16.15
N GLY A 505 6.69 -7.64 -16.12
CA GLY A 505 6.65 -8.87 -16.89
C GLY A 505 7.63 -9.95 -16.41
N ASN A 506 8.41 -9.69 -15.37
CA ASN A 506 9.29 -10.68 -14.76
C ASN A 506 8.48 -11.69 -13.96
N ARG A 507 9.01 -12.92 -13.89
CA ARG A 507 8.36 -14.04 -13.22
C ARG A 507 9.45 -14.87 -12.56
N SER A 508 9.49 -14.83 -11.25
CA SER A 508 10.52 -15.52 -10.48
C SER A 508 10.19 -16.98 -10.18
N ALA A 509 8.94 -17.41 -10.41
CA ALA A 509 8.51 -18.78 -10.21
C ALA A 509 7.57 -19.22 -11.31
N THR A 510 7.74 -20.46 -11.75
CA THR A 510 6.75 -21.19 -12.56
C THR A 510 5.80 -21.88 -11.60
N GLY A 511 4.51 -21.73 -11.78
CA GLY A 511 3.58 -22.37 -10.86
C GLY A 511 2.13 -22.06 -11.16
N LEU A 512 1.37 -21.81 -10.13
CA LEU A 512 -0.06 -21.56 -10.25
C LEU A 512 -0.32 -20.45 -11.26
N MET A 513 -0.95 -20.83 -12.37
CA MET A 513 -1.45 -19.86 -13.33
C MET A 513 -2.47 -18.97 -12.61
N GLY A 514 -2.29 -17.68 -12.64
CA GLY A 514 -3.23 -16.72 -12.08
C GLY A 514 -4.51 -16.58 -12.91
N ALA A 515 -5.10 -17.68 -13.37
CA ALA A 515 -6.31 -17.66 -14.19
C ALA A 515 -7.50 -17.06 -13.43
N SER A 516 -7.55 -17.25 -12.12
CA SER A 516 -8.53 -16.59 -11.24
C SER A 516 -8.25 -15.11 -11.06
N VAL A 517 -6.98 -14.69 -11.17
CA VAL A 517 -6.58 -13.28 -11.10
C VAL A 517 -6.98 -12.54 -12.37
N ASP A 518 -6.95 -13.20 -13.51
CA ASP A 518 -7.43 -12.64 -14.78
C ASP A 518 -7.96 -13.74 -15.71
N PRO A 519 -9.20 -14.23 -15.48
CA PRO A 519 -9.76 -15.34 -16.24
C PRO A 519 -10.01 -15.03 -17.72
N HIS A 520 -10.00 -13.76 -18.12
CA HIS A 520 -10.29 -13.29 -19.48
C HIS A 520 -9.16 -12.47 -20.10
N GLY A 521 -8.06 -12.31 -19.37
CA GLY A 521 -6.90 -11.55 -19.83
C GLY A 521 -5.71 -12.44 -20.19
N PRO A 522 -4.55 -11.84 -20.42
CA PRO A 522 -3.30 -12.57 -20.58
C PRO A 522 -3.02 -13.41 -19.33
N ALA A 523 -2.53 -14.64 -19.54
CA ALA A 523 -2.11 -15.50 -18.44
C ALA A 523 -1.05 -14.76 -17.59
N MET A 524 -1.27 -14.73 -16.29
CA MET A 524 -0.35 -14.16 -15.33
C MET A 524 0.23 -15.30 -14.52
N ASP A 525 1.55 -15.32 -14.44
CA ASP A 525 2.28 -16.27 -13.63
C ASP A 525 2.71 -15.53 -12.35
N VAL A 526 1.85 -15.55 -11.35
CA VAL A 526 2.05 -14.82 -10.12
C VAL A 526 1.91 -15.78 -8.96
N VAL A 527 2.94 -15.88 -8.14
CA VAL A 527 2.97 -16.74 -6.95
C VAL A 527 3.17 -15.85 -5.73
N GLY A 528 2.43 -16.12 -4.66
CA GLY A 528 2.46 -15.32 -3.43
C GLY A 528 3.82 -15.22 -2.76
N ASP A 529 4.73 -16.15 -3.03
CA ASP A 529 6.10 -16.22 -2.52
C ASP A 529 7.16 -15.83 -3.57
N ALA A 530 6.76 -15.24 -4.69
CA ALA A 530 7.68 -14.77 -5.73
C ALA A 530 8.64 -13.70 -5.20
N ASP A 531 9.86 -13.66 -5.76
CA ASP A 531 10.85 -12.63 -5.42
C ASP A 531 10.24 -11.23 -5.69
N PRO A 532 10.08 -10.36 -4.68
CA PRO A 532 9.45 -9.07 -4.86
C PRO A 532 10.16 -8.19 -5.89
N TRP A 533 11.49 -8.31 -6.02
CA TRP A 533 12.27 -7.52 -6.97
C TRP A 533 12.22 -8.02 -8.41
N ALA A 534 11.72 -9.23 -8.62
CA ALA A 534 11.53 -9.83 -9.94
C ALA A 534 10.04 -9.95 -10.31
N ASP A 535 9.16 -9.21 -9.63
CA ASP A 535 7.71 -9.25 -9.83
C ASP A 535 7.10 -7.93 -9.36
N LEU A 536 7.37 -6.86 -10.12
CA LEU A 536 6.95 -5.50 -9.79
C LEU A 536 5.64 -5.15 -10.49
N TRP A 537 4.76 -4.48 -9.75
CA TRP A 537 3.46 -4.05 -10.22
C TRP A 537 3.13 -2.62 -9.82
N PHE A 538 2.25 -1.99 -10.59
CA PHE A 538 1.50 -0.80 -10.19
C PHE A 538 0.01 -0.98 -10.45
N TYR A 539 -0.82 -0.28 -9.69
CA TYR A 539 -2.27 -0.22 -9.87
C TYR A 539 -2.76 1.22 -9.69
N GLY A 540 -3.74 1.61 -10.52
CA GLY A 540 -4.47 2.88 -10.37
C GLY A 540 -5.89 2.63 -9.87
N ASN A 541 -6.39 3.53 -9.01
CA ASN A 541 -7.78 3.53 -8.59
C ASN A 541 -8.71 3.83 -9.78
N PRO A 542 -9.97 3.38 -9.74
CA PRO A 542 -10.88 3.43 -10.89
C PRO A 542 -11.36 4.84 -11.24
N ILE A 543 -11.84 4.96 -12.48
CA ILE A 543 -12.67 6.07 -12.96
C ILE A 543 -14.01 5.48 -13.36
N TRP A 544 -15.11 6.11 -12.91
CA TRP A 544 -16.45 5.74 -13.37
C TRP A 544 -16.87 6.54 -14.60
N VAL A 545 -17.59 5.88 -15.49
CA VAL A 545 -18.26 6.48 -16.64
C VAL A 545 -19.74 6.22 -16.49
N LEU A 546 -20.50 7.25 -16.15
CA LEU A 546 -21.93 7.16 -15.90
C LEU A 546 -22.72 7.79 -17.04
N THR A 547 -23.75 7.09 -17.53
CA THR A 547 -24.64 7.59 -18.57
C THR A 547 -25.77 8.42 -17.96
N LYS A 548 -26.09 9.56 -18.62
CA LYS A 548 -27.26 10.38 -18.32
C LYS A 548 -28.46 9.92 -19.12
#